data_3deb683269cbd7b8704af3fdd5588739
#
_entry.id   3deb683269cbd7b8704af3fdd5588739
#
_cell.length_a   1.000
_cell.length_b   1.000
_cell.length_c   1.000
_cell.angle_alpha   90.00
_cell.angle_beta   90.00
_cell.angle_gamma   90.00
#
_symmetry.space_group_name_H-M   'P 1'
#
loop_
_entity.id
_entity.type
_entity.pdbx_description
1 polymer ?
#
loop_
_entity_poly.entity_id
_entity_poly.type
_entity_poly.pdbx_seq_one_letter_code
_entity_poly.pdbx_strand_id
1 'polypeptide(L)'
;MKKFTVSNHEQIVPSLDTNLKYESNVLNGNIKNTLGNDIEKLLVVSSNSVWDIGKIKAGEEKNIDIKPTSSLGLSEYSNKLMDDYYNSYRNNKSKGDKEKYKDIIRIQNAISSLAQIESNGLGTTYIIAITNMPVDYGFNFDNRSVSKYDTTVMTQKVNIDFTDKDGILNYPMGYFKPVVLSSSAYIYADDYYNEINGQGDVTFKYEVGSDLDILNITIGNLNKQYQSSGNQKIFIYNNESEKYETIDVKAKGNDLTNPKAYIKDGIVKVQVSLEEDGYTQIPQISVKGRAK
;
A
#
# COMPACT_ATOMS: atom_id res chain seq x y z
N MET A 1 26.39 21.40 -18.01
CA MET A 1 25.66 20.22 -18.50
C MET A 1 24.16 20.48 -18.34
N LYS A 2 23.36 20.47 -19.41
CA LYS A 2 21.91 20.65 -19.32
C LYS A 2 21.28 19.27 -19.16
N LYS A 3 20.43 19.09 -18.17
CA LYS A 3 19.65 17.87 -17.96
C LYS A 3 18.23 18.13 -18.48
N PHE A 4 17.67 17.16 -19.17
CA PHE A 4 16.28 17.14 -19.59
C PHE A 4 15.64 15.93 -18.95
N THR A 5 14.45 16.09 -18.42
CA THR A 5 13.61 14.99 -17.94
C THR A 5 12.39 14.91 -18.86
N VAL A 6 12.14 13.72 -19.36
CA VAL A 6 10.94 13.43 -20.15
C VAL A 6 10.19 12.32 -19.45
N SER A 7 8.89 12.49 -19.28
CA SER A 7 7.99 11.45 -18.78
C SER A 7 6.96 11.12 -19.85
N ASN A 8 6.72 9.84 -20.05
CA ASN A 8 5.69 9.32 -20.95
C ASN A 8 4.89 8.25 -20.21
N HIS A 9 3.58 8.19 -20.49
CA HIS A 9 2.70 7.16 -19.98
C HIS A 9 2.11 6.37 -21.15
N GLU A 10 2.49 5.10 -21.25
CA GLU A 10 1.96 4.19 -22.26
C GLU A 10 1.26 3.03 -21.58
N GLN A 11 0.14 2.59 -22.15
CA GLN A 11 -0.51 1.36 -21.77
C GLN A 11 0.22 0.18 -22.42
N ILE A 12 0.95 -0.58 -21.61
CA ILE A 12 1.68 -1.77 -22.06
C ILE A 12 0.83 -3.00 -21.72
N VAL A 13 0.82 -3.99 -22.63
CA VAL A 13 0.20 -5.30 -22.37
C VAL A 13 0.92 -5.98 -21.21
N PRO A 14 0.21 -6.61 -20.26
CA PRO A 14 0.78 -7.24 -19.08
C PRO A 14 1.88 -8.22 -19.44
N SER A 15 2.93 -8.21 -18.64
CA SER A 15 4.16 -8.92 -18.95
C SER A 15 4.75 -9.61 -17.74
N LEU A 16 3.93 -9.85 -16.71
CA LEU A 16 4.27 -10.65 -15.54
C LEU A 16 3.16 -11.67 -15.32
N ASP A 17 3.53 -12.95 -15.33
CA ASP A 17 2.64 -14.01 -14.90
C ASP A 17 2.72 -14.15 -13.39
N THR A 18 1.57 -14.18 -12.73
CA THR A 18 1.52 -14.20 -11.26
C THR A 18 0.50 -15.22 -10.77
N ASN A 19 0.91 -15.96 -9.74
CA ASN A 19 0.02 -16.82 -8.96
C ASN A 19 0.35 -16.59 -7.48
N LEU A 20 -0.43 -15.72 -6.84
CA LEU A 20 -0.14 -15.22 -5.49
C LEU A 20 -1.27 -15.56 -4.53
N LYS A 21 -0.89 -16.04 -3.36
CA LYS A 21 -1.78 -16.33 -2.24
C LYS A 21 -1.26 -15.65 -0.98
N TYR A 22 -2.17 -15.07 -0.22
CA TYR A 22 -1.86 -14.50 1.09
C TYR A 22 -2.50 -15.31 2.19
N GLU A 23 -1.69 -15.87 3.07
CA GLU A 23 -2.15 -16.67 4.20
C GLU A 23 -1.24 -16.48 5.41
N SER A 24 -1.80 -16.33 6.60
CA SER A 24 -1.06 -16.23 7.86
C SER A 24 0.02 -15.13 7.86
N ASN A 25 -0.28 -13.98 7.25
CA ASN A 25 0.64 -12.84 7.11
C ASN A 25 1.86 -13.10 6.21
N VAL A 26 1.76 -14.05 5.30
CA VAL A 26 2.80 -14.41 4.33
C VAL A 26 2.22 -14.36 2.93
N LEU A 27 2.92 -13.72 2.00
CA LEU A 27 2.63 -13.78 0.58
C LEU A 27 3.39 -14.97 -0.01
N ASN A 28 2.64 -15.94 -0.55
CA ASN A 28 3.16 -17.16 -1.16
C ASN A 28 2.83 -17.20 -2.64
N GLY A 29 3.56 -18.01 -3.40
CA GLY A 29 3.26 -18.27 -4.80
C GLY A 29 4.45 -18.09 -5.72
N ASN A 30 4.20 -17.67 -6.96
CA ASN A 30 5.25 -17.42 -7.93
C ASN A 30 4.97 -16.18 -8.77
N ILE A 31 6.05 -15.59 -9.27
CA ILE A 31 6.04 -14.49 -10.24
C ILE A 31 7.06 -14.83 -11.32
N LYS A 32 6.62 -14.80 -12.58
CA LYS A 32 7.48 -14.98 -13.75
C LYS A 32 7.63 -13.67 -14.48
N ASN A 33 8.88 -13.27 -14.69
CA ASN A 33 9.22 -12.11 -15.52
C ASN A 33 9.15 -12.51 -17.00
N THR A 34 8.10 -12.12 -17.69
CA THR A 34 7.94 -12.34 -19.14
C THR A 34 8.36 -11.13 -19.96
N LEU A 35 8.91 -10.08 -19.31
CA LEU A 35 9.59 -8.97 -19.98
C LEU A 35 10.88 -9.45 -20.62
N GLY A 36 11.24 -8.89 -21.76
CA GLY A 36 12.53 -9.14 -22.41
C GLY A 36 13.73 -8.55 -21.65
N ASN A 37 13.53 -7.92 -20.50
CA ASN A 37 14.54 -7.21 -19.72
C ASN A 37 14.50 -7.62 -18.26
N ASP A 38 15.64 -7.47 -17.58
CA ASP A 38 15.73 -7.68 -16.14
C ASP A 38 14.92 -6.61 -15.38
N ILE A 39 14.26 -7.05 -14.32
CA ILE A 39 13.63 -6.19 -13.34
C ILE A 39 14.63 -5.95 -12.21
N GLU A 40 14.98 -4.70 -11.97
CA GLU A 40 15.91 -4.32 -10.91
C GLU A 40 15.25 -4.32 -9.54
N LYS A 41 13.97 -3.96 -9.50
CA LYS A 41 13.17 -3.92 -8.28
C LYS A 41 11.74 -4.29 -8.60
N LEU A 42 11.25 -5.31 -7.95
CA LEU A 42 9.85 -5.73 -8.02
C LEU A 42 9.22 -5.60 -6.64
N LEU A 43 8.09 -4.90 -6.59
CA LEU A 43 7.26 -4.79 -5.39
C LEU A 43 5.87 -5.33 -5.70
N VAL A 44 5.30 -6.07 -4.76
CA VAL A 44 3.87 -6.34 -4.71
C VAL A 44 3.28 -5.39 -3.68
N VAL A 45 2.21 -4.72 -4.02
CA VAL A 45 1.52 -3.77 -3.15
C VAL A 45 0.06 -4.20 -3.02
N SER A 46 -0.42 -4.27 -1.80
CA SER A 46 -1.84 -4.51 -1.51
C SER A 46 -2.26 -3.57 -0.39
N SER A 47 -2.98 -2.53 -0.76
CA SER A 47 -3.30 -1.40 0.14
C SER A 47 -2.07 -0.93 0.90
N ASN A 48 -2.02 -1.11 2.23
CA ASN A 48 -0.92 -0.67 3.07
C ASN A 48 0.23 -1.70 3.20
N SER A 49 0.11 -2.88 2.59
CA SER A 49 1.17 -3.90 2.62
C SER A 49 2.05 -3.82 1.38
N VAL A 50 3.36 -3.81 1.59
CA VAL A 50 4.37 -3.83 0.53
C VAL A 50 5.29 -5.03 0.74
N TRP A 51 5.43 -5.86 -0.30
CA TRP A 51 6.36 -6.98 -0.35
C TRP A 51 7.47 -6.67 -1.34
N ASP A 52 8.70 -6.62 -0.87
CA ASP A 52 9.88 -6.40 -1.70
C ASP A 52 10.42 -7.73 -2.20
N ILE A 53 10.11 -8.05 -3.45
CA ILE A 53 10.55 -9.27 -4.13
C ILE A 53 12.00 -9.17 -4.59
N GLY A 54 12.49 -7.93 -4.80
CA GLY A 54 13.83 -7.66 -5.28
C GLY A 54 13.98 -7.81 -6.79
N LYS A 55 15.14 -8.32 -7.23
CA LYS A 55 15.48 -8.48 -8.65
C LYS A 55 14.93 -9.78 -9.22
N ILE A 56 14.49 -9.72 -10.49
CA ILE A 56 14.08 -10.89 -11.27
C ILE A 56 14.63 -10.74 -12.70
N LYS A 57 15.42 -11.72 -13.19
CA LYS A 57 15.97 -11.69 -14.53
C LYS A 57 14.90 -11.90 -15.59
N ALA A 58 15.19 -11.48 -16.82
CA ALA A 58 14.33 -11.78 -17.97
C ALA A 58 14.10 -13.30 -18.11
N GLY A 59 12.83 -13.70 -18.19
CA GLY A 59 12.40 -15.10 -18.29
C GLY A 59 12.47 -15.90 -16.97
N GLU A 60 13.00 -15.32 -15.89
CA GLU A 60 13.08 -15.98 -14.58
C GLU A 60 11.69 -16.11 -13.94
N GLU A 61 11.45 -17.28 -13.33
CA GLU A 61 10.33 -17.51 -12.41
C GLU A 61 10.87 -17.58 -10.99
N LYS A 62 10.30 -16.78 -10.09
CA LYS A 62 10.71 -16.70 -8.70
C LYS A 62 9.59 -17.16 -7.78
N ASN A 63 9.91 -18.12 -6.90
CA ASN A 63 9.03 -18.53 -5.82
C ASN A 63 9.02 -17.47 -4.72
N ILE A 64 7.84 -17.17 -4.22
CA ILE A 64 7.57 -16.16 -3.20
C ILE A 64 7.09 -16.85 -1.93
N ASP A 65 7.73 -16.50 -0.80
CA ASP A 65 7.36 -16.92 0.55
C ASP A 65 7.90 -15.85 1.52
N ILE A 66 7.20 -14.72 1.62
CA ILE A 66 7.70 -13.57 2.35
C ILE A 66 6.61 -12.85 3.15
N LYS A 67 7.01 -12.29 4.28
CA LYS A 67 6.20 -11.35 5.05
C LYS A 67 6.24 -9.95 4.44
N PRO A 68 5.27 -9.08 4.74
CA PRO A 68 5.33 -7.69 4.30
C PRO A 68 6.63 -7.01 4.76
N THR A 69 7.29 -6.30 3.86
CA THR A 69 8.46 -5.46 4.13
C THR A 69 8.05 -4.17 4.82
N SER A 70 6.89 -3.62 4.42
CA SER A 70 6.17 -2.55 5.09
C SER A 70 4.71 -2.93 5.24
N SER A 71 4.08 -2.47 6.32
CA SER A 71 2.64 -2.57 6.57
C SER A 71 1.97 -1.19 6.68
N LEU A 72 2.69 -0.13 6.35
CA LEU A 72 2.24 1.27 6.40
C LEU A 72 2.24 1.93 5.00
N GLY A 73 2.25 1.10 3.95
CA GLY A 73 2.13 1.55 2.57
C GLY A 73 3.45 1.84 1.88
N LEU A 74 3.31 2.33 0.65
CA LEU A 74 4.43 2.56 -0.25
C LEU A 74 5.30 3.74 0.18
N SER A 75 4.68 4.74 0.81
CA SER A 75 5.39 5.92 1.33
C SER A 75 6.37 5.54 2.44
N GLU A 76 5.92 4.76 3.42
CA GLU A 76 6.80 4.29 4.51
C GLU A 76 7.90 3.37 3.98
N TYR A 77 7.57 2.50 3.04
CA TYR A 77 8.57 1.68 2.38
C TYR A 77 9.65 2.54 1.69
N SER A 78 9.25 3.60 0.98
CA SER A 78 10.16 4.54 0.33
C SER A 78 11.08 5.25 1.34
N ASN A 79 10.54 5.71 2.47
CA ASN A 79 11.31 6.34 3.54
C ASN A 79 12.32 5.35 4.16
N LYS A 80 11.90 4.12 4.41
CA LYS A 80 12.78 3.07 4.93
C LYS A 80 13.96 2.77 4.01
N LEU A 81 13.75 2.76 2.69
CA LEU A 81 14.86 2.61 1.74
C LEU A 81 15.92 3.71 1.90
N MET A 82 15.49 4.95 2.18
CA MET A 82 16.40 6.07 2.43
C MET A 82 17.11 5.93 3.77
N ASP A 83 16.42 5.54 4.83
CA ASP A 83 17.00 5.35 6.16
C ASP A 83 18.05 4.24 6.16
N ASP A 84 17.77 3.11 5.54
CA ASP A 84 18.70 1.99 5.38
C ASP A 84 19.95 2.43 4.61
N TYR A 85 19.76 3.27 3.59
CA TYR A 85 20.86 3.86 2.84
C TYR A 85 21.69 4.82 3.71
N TYR A 86 21.09 5.81 4.37
CA TYR A 86 21.82 6.78 5.20
C TYR A 86 22.59 6.10 6.32
N ASN A 87 22.03 5.08 6.94
CA ASN A 87 22.70 4.28 7.97
C ASN A 87 23.92 3.52 7.41
N SER A 88 23.79 2.93 6.21
CA SER A 88 24.89 2.26 5.52
C SER A 88 25.97 3.24 5.09
N TYR A 89 25.59 4.42 4.57
CA TYR A 89 26.53 5.46 4.10
C TYR A 89 27.32 6.11 5.23
N ARG A 90 26.69 6.34 6.39
CA ARG A 90 27.39 6.89 7.57
C ARG A 90 28.49 5.96 8.07
N ASN A 91 28.29 4.64 7.91
CA ASN A 91 29.20 3.64 8.44
C ASN A 91 30.29 3.23 7.41
N ASN A 92 30.10 3.42 6.10
CA ASN A 92 31.01 3.00 5.04
C ASN A 92 31.18 4.08 3.97
N LYS A 93 32.26 4.85 4.00
CA LYS A 93 32.55 5.93 3.05
C LYS A 93 33.37 5.46 1.81
N SER A 94 33.08 4.31 1.24
CA SER A 94 33.84 3.79 0.09
C SER A 94 33.34 4.35 -1.25
N LYS A 95 34.20 4.32 -2.30
CA LYS A 95 33.85 4.83 -3.64
C LYS A 95 32.73 4.02 -4.32
N GLY A 96 32.59 2.72 -3.96
CA GLY A 96 31.51 1.85 -4.46
C GLY A 96 30.12 2.23 -3.90
N ASP A 97 30.07 2.91 -2.75
CA ASP A 97 28.82 3.32 -2.13
C ASP A 97 28.13 4.45 -2.91
N LYS A 98 28.88 5.26 -3.69
CA LYS A 98 28.29 6.35 -4.49
C LYS A 98 27.43 5.85 -5.64
N GLU A 99 27.82 4.77 -6.30
CA GLU A 99 27.01 4.18 -7.40
C GLU A 99 25.76 3.51 -6.82
N LYS A 100 25.92 2.75 -5.76
CA LYS A 100 24.79 2.16 -5.02
C LYS A 100 23.80 3.22 -4.53
N TYR A 101 24.31 4.39 -4.13
CA TYR A 101 23.48 5.53 -3.75
C TYR A 101 22.63 6.08 -4.89
N LYS A 102 23.21 6.27 -6.05
CA LYS A 102 22.46 6.75 -7.21
C LYS A 102 21.31 5.82 -7.56
N ASP A 103 21.53 4.51 -7.49
CA ASP A 103 20.49 3.52 -7.76
C ASP A 103 19.38 3.55 -6.72
N ILE A 104 19.71 3.67 -5.43
CA ILE A 104 18.70 3.77 -4.38
C ILE A 104 17.87 5.04 -4.53
N ILE A 105 18.49 6.20 -4.75
CA ILE A 105 17.78 7.46 -5.00
C ILE A 105 16.90 7.36 -6.25
N ARG A 106 17.36 6.73 -7.32
CA ARG A 106 16.59 6.53 -8.54
C ARG A 106 15.35 5.70 -8.28
N ILE A 107 15.50 4.57 -7.59
CA ILE A 107 14.41 3.67 -7.21
C ILE A 107 13.45 4.39 -6.26
N GLN A 108 13.95 5.07 -5.26
CA GLN A 108 13.14 5.81 -4.29
C GLN A 108 12.32 6.92 -4.96
N ASN A 109 12.92 7.70 -5.87
CA ASN A 109 12.20 8.74 -6.62
C ASN A 109 11.10 8.14 -7.49
N ALA A 110 11.36 7.00 -8.14
CA ALA A 110 10.37 6.27 -8.92
C ALA A 110 9.18 5.83 -8.06
N ILE A 111 9.44 5.25 -6.89
CA ILE A 111 8.42 4.80 -5.96
C ILE A 111 7.62 5.98 -5.39
N SER A 112 8.30 7.06 -4.98
CA SER A 112 7.63 8.26 -4.44
C SER A 112 6.72 8.94 -5.46
N SER A 113 7.13 8.96 -6.74
CA SER A 113 6.29 9.48 -7.81
C SER A 113 5.03 8.64 -8.01
N LEU A 114 5.12 7.32 -7.85
CA LEU A 114 3.97 6.43 -7.92
C LEU A 114 3.03 6.58 -6.71
N ALA A 115 3.57 6.72 -5.51
CA ALA A 115 2.77 6.90 -4.30
C ALA A 115 1.82 8.12 -4.40
N GLN A 116 2.23 9.16 -5.17
CA GLN A 116 1.38 10.31 -5.48
C GLN A 116 0.30 9.99 -6.53
N ILE A 117 0.52 9.00 -7.39
CA ILE A 117 -0.41 8.58 -8.45
C ILE A 117 -1.41 7.53 -7.94
N GLU A 118 -1.07 6.81 -6.87
CA GLU A 118 -1.90 5.73 -6.28
C GLU A 118 -3.33 6.15 -5.97
N SER A 119 -3.55 7.41 -5.60
CA SER A 119 -4.89 7.95 -5.37
C SER A 119 -5.81 7.86 -6.60
N ASN A 120 -5.28 7.58 -7.80
CA ASN A 120 -5.95 7.75 -9.09
C ASN A 120 -6.28 6.45 -9.85
N GLY A 121 -6.37 5.27 -9.20
CA GLY A 121 -7.04 4.15 -9.85
C GLY A 121 -6.25 2.89 -10.15
N LEU A 122 -5.09 2.63 -9.51
CA LEU A 122 -4.39 1.35 -9.65
C LEU A 122 -5.13 0.16 -8.98
N GLY A 123 -6.12 0.47 -8.12
CA GLY A 123 -6.84 -0.53 -7.36
C GLY A 123 -6.11 -0.90 -6.07
N THR A 124 -6.64 -1.90 -5.35
CA THR A 124 -6.12 -2.28 -4.04
C THR A 124 -4.87 -3.17 -4.09
N THR A 125 -4.63 -3.84 -5.22
CA THR A 125 -3.51 -4.78 -5.36
C THR A 125 -2.88 -4.66 -6.74
N TYR A 126 -1.57 -4.42 -6.76
CA TYR A 126 -0.80 -4.25 -7.99
C TYR A 126 0.68 -4.56 -7.77
N ILE A 127 1.39 -4.76 -8.87
CA ILE A 127 2.84 -4.90 -8.89
C ILE A 127 3.46 -3.60 -9.42
N ILE A 128 4.60 -3.24 -8.85
CA ILE A 128 5.51 -2.22 -9.39
C ILE A 128 6.79 -2.91 -9.83
N ALA A 129 7.14 -2.78 -11.09
CA ALA A 129 8.41 -3.25 -11.63
C ALA A 129 9.24 -2.05 -12.11
N ILE A 130 10.45 -1.93 -11.59
CA ILE A 130 11.43 -0.91 -11.99
C ILE A 130 12.51 -1.60 -12.81
N THR A 131 12.71 -1.11 -14.03
CA THR A 131 13.62 -1.69 -15.00
C THR A 131 14.38 -0.60 -15.75
N ASN A 132 15.52 -0.96 -16.35
CA ASN A 132 16.28 -0.12 -17.28
C ASN A 132 15.85 -0.34 -18.74
N MET A 133 14.63 -0.76 -19.00
CA MET A 133 14.11 -0.92 -20.35
C MET A 133 14.20 0.42 -21.10
N PRO A 134 14.92 0.50 -22.22
CA PRO A 134 15.02 1.73 -22.98
C PRO A 134 13.66 2.08 -23.58
N VAL A 135 13.26 3.34 -23.42
CA VAL A 135 12.08 3.89 -24.08
C VAL A 135 12.55 4.78 -25.22
N ASP A 136 12.05 4.53 -26.43
CA ASP A 136 12.32 5.40 -27.56
C ASP A 136 11.38 6.62 -27.50
N TYR A 137 11.95 7.74 -27.13
CA TYR A 137 11.22 9.00 -27.06
C TYR A 137 11.17 9.75 -28.39
N GLY A 138 11.71 9.16 -29.47
CA GLY A 138 11.79 9.80 -30.79
C GLY A 138 12.71 11.05 -30.87
N PHE A 139 13.52 11.28 -29.84
CA PHE A 139 14.47 12.42 -29.87
C PHE A 139 15.74 12.08 -30.62
N ASN A 140 16.05 12.87 -31.64
CA ASN A 140 17.33 12.85 -32.36
C ASN A 140 18.15 14.09 -31.95
N PHE A 141 19.36 13.88 -31.45
CA PHE A 141 20.25 14.93 -30.98
C PHE A 141 21.41 15.14 -32.02
N ASP A 142 21.11 15.51 -33.25
CA ASP A 142 22.04 15.94 -34.27
C ASP A 142 23.51 15.50 -34.06
N ASN A 143 23.79 14.20 -34.20
CA ASN A 143 25.13 13.59 -34.09
C ASN A 143 25.88 13.81 -32.77
N ARG A 144 25.25 14.22 -31.70
CA ARG A 144 25.88 14.32 -30.37
C ARG A 144 25.68 13.04 -29.58
N SER A 145 26.78 12.54 -29.00
CA SER A 145 26.66 11.45 -28.03
C SER A 145 25.93 11.93 -26.77
N VAL A 146 24.78 11.32 -26.45
CA VAL A 146 24.00 11.61 -25.25
C VAL A 146 24.04 10.39 -24.34
N SER A 147 24.45 10.59 -23.10
CA SER A 147 24.32 9.54 -22.10
C SER A 147 22.86 9.47 -21.69
N LYS A 148 22.19 8.36 -22.01
CA LYS A 148 20.82 8.07 -21.60
C LYS A 148 20.84 7.28 -20.29
N TYR A 149 20.02 7.70 -19.34
CA TYR A 149 19.76 6.98 -18.09
C TYR A 149 18.25 6.76 -18.01
N ASP A 150 17.81 5.66 -18.59
CA ASP A 150 16.39 5.35 -18.63
C ASP A 150 15.98 4.61 -17.36
N THR A 151 14.88 5.02 -16.79
CA THR A 151 14.20 4.29 -15.71
C THR A 151 12.76 4.13 -16.11
N THR A 152 12.36 2.90 -16.36
CA THR A 152 10.97 2.57 -16.68
C THR A 152 10.32 1.99 -15.44
N VAL A 153 9.16 2.55 -15.09
CA VAL A 153 8.33 2.05 -14.03
C VAL A 153 7.07 1.49 -14.64
N MET A 154 6.83 0.22 -14.38
CA MET A 154 5.64 -0.49 -14.84
C MET A 154 4.76 -0.81 -13.66
N THR A 155 3.45 -0.65 -13.85
CA THR A 155 2.45 -1.10 -12.88
C THR A 155 1.50 -2.09 -13.53
N GLN A 156 1.16 -3.15 -12.81
CA GLN A 156 0.24 -4.18 -13.27
C GLN A 156 -0.71 -4.55 -12.14
N LYS A 157 -2.02 -4.50 -12.40
CA LYS A 157 -3.01 -5.05 -11.45
C LYS A 157 -2.82 -6.55 -11.33
N VAL A 158 -2.87 -7.06 -10.12
CA VAL A 158 -2.77 -8.49 -9.85
C VAL A 158 -3.84 -8.93 -8.87
N ASN A 159 -4.20 -10.21 -8.96
CA ASN A 159 -5.08 -10.84 -7.99
C ASN A 159 -4.24 -11.61 -6.99
N ILE A 160 -4.55 -11.42 -5.71
CA ILE A 160 -4.03 -12.24 -4.62
C ILE A 160 -5.20 -13.07 -4.07
N ASP A 161 -5.00 -14.37 -3.96
CA ASP A 161 -5.95 -15.26 -3.29
C ASP A 161 -5.80 -15.09 -1.76
N PHE A 162 -6.86 -14.64 -1.11
CA PHE A 162 -6.95 -14.49 0.35
C PHE A 162 -7.69 -15.65 1.02
N THR A 163 -8.00 -16.71 0.27
CA THR A 163 -8.76 -17.85 0.77
C THR A 163 -7.86 -18.80 1.56
N ASP A 164 -8.23 -19.13 2.78
CA ASP A 164 -7.54 -20.16 3.55
C ASP A 164 -7.97 -21.59 3.14
N LYS A 165 -7.39 -22.59 3.80
CA LYS A 165 -7.68 -24.01 3.56
C LYS A 165 -9.15 -24.41 3.85
N ASP A 166 -9.85 -23.63 4.65
CA ASP A 166 -11.24 -23.87 5.05
C ASP A 166 -12.24 -23.09 4.16
N GLY A 167 -11.74 -22.48 3.08
CA GLY A 167 -12.54 -21.68 2.14
C GLY A 167 -12.98 -20.32 2.69
N ILE A 168 -12.30 -19.83 3.72
CA ILE A 168 -12.58 -18.53 4.32
C ILE A 168 -11.64 -17.49 3.72
N LEU A 169 -12.22 -16.41 3.19
CA LEU A 169 -11.49 -15.23 2.75
C LEU A 169 -11.02 -14.43 3.97
N ASN A 170 -9.72 -14.18 4.06
CA ASN A 170 -9.08 -13.49 5.16
C ASN A 170 -8.39 -12.22 4.67
N TYR A 171 -9.13 -11.12 4.56
CA TYR A 171 -8.57 -9.84 4.16
C TYR A 171 -7.80 -9.20 5.32
N PRO A 172 -6.50 -8.88 5.16
CA PRO A 172 -5.68 -8.34 6.23
C PRO A 172 -6.10 -6.92 6.63
N MET A 173 -5.65 -6.50 7.80
CA MET A 173 -5.79 -5.12 8.27
C MET A 173 -5.21 -4.15 7.24
N GLY A 174 -5.96 -3.09 6.89
CA GLY A 174 -5.56 -2.11 5.90
C GLY A 174 -5.74 -2.54 4.43
N TYR A 175 -6.38 -3.69 4.16
CA TYR A 175 -6.74 -4.07 2.80
C TYR A 175 -7.81 -3.16 2.20
N PHE A 176 -8.84 -2.84 2.99
CA PHE A 176 -9.91 -1.95 2.58
C PHE A 176 -9.52 -0.50 2.81
N LYS A 177 -9.48 0.29 1.74
CA LYS A 177 -9.11 1.71 1.83
C LYS A 177 -10.24 2.50 2.50
N PRO A 178 -9.94 3.29 3.56
CA PRO A 178 -10.91 4.19 4.15
C PRO A 178 -11.24 5.33 3.17
N VAL A 179 -12.52 5.70 3.08
CA VAL A 179 -12.97 6.84 2.31
C VAL A 179 -13.72 7.78 3.23
N VAL A 180 -13.32 9.05 3.30
CA VAL A 180 -13.99 10.06 4.12
C VAL A 180 -15.40 10.28 3.62
N LEU A 181 -16.39 10.09 4.49
CA LEU A 181 -17.81 10.40 4.23
C LEU A 181 -18.17 11.81 4.68
N SER A 182 -17.67 12.21 5.83
CA SER A 182 -17.90 13.53 6.42
C SER A 182 -16.79 13.89 7.38
N SER A 183 -16.53 15.17 7.53
CA SER A 183 -15.58 15.72 8.53
C SER A 183 -16.10 17.04 9.07
N SER A 184 -15.78 17.34 10.33
CA SER A 184 -15.95 18.67 10.93
C SER A 184 -14.97 19.67 10.33
N ALA A 185 -15.21 20.96 10.54
CA ALA A 185 -14.43 22.04 9.88
C ALA A 185 -12.94 22.09 10.27
N TYR A 186 -12.58 21.56 11.45
CA TYR A 186 -11.23 21.68 12.00
C TYR A 186 -10.49 20.34 12.10
N ILE A 187 -10.97 19.31 11.43
CA ILE A 187 -10.34 17.99 11.38
C ILE A 187 -10.17 17.56 9.93
N TYR A 188 -9.02 16.98 9.59
CA TYR A 188 -8.77 16.41 8.28
C TYR A 188 -8.07 15.06 8.38
N ALA A 189 -8.31 14.20 7.40
CA ALA A 189 -7.64 12.93 7.25
C ALA A 189 -6.60 13.01 6.14
N ASP A 190 -5.40 12.55 6.41
CA ASP A 190 -4.30 12.42 5.46
C ASP A 190 -4.11 10.94 5.11
N ASP A 191 -4.59 10.55 3.94
CA ASP A 191 -4.50 9.17 3.45
C ASP A 191 -3.04 8.75 3.20
N TYR A 192 -2.16 9.70 2.86
CA TYR A 192 -0.76 9.41 2.55
C TYR A 192 0.02 9.01 3.79
N TYR A 193 -0.21 9.69 4.92
CA TYR A 193 0.39 9.36 6.21
C TYR A 193 -0.47 8.43 7.07
N ASN A 194 -1.69 8.10 6.60
CA ASN A 194 -2.68 7.33 7.38
C ASN A 194 -3.00 7.98 8.73
N GLU A 195 -3.16 9.30 8.73
CA GLU A 195 -3.31 10.12 9.92
C GLU A 195 -4.57 10.99 9.87
N ILE A 196 -5.07 11.31 11.04
CA ILE A 196 -6.11 12.31 11.27
C ILE A 196 -5.51 13.40 12.13
N ASN A 197 -5.70 14.66 11.73
CA ASN A 197 -5.16 15.81 12.43
C ASN A 197 -6.26 16.85 12.66
N GLY A 198 -6.24 17.52 13.82
CA GLY A 198 -7.16 18.59 14.18
C GLY A 198 -8.07 18.26 15.36
N GLN A 199 -9.26 18.87 15.39
CA GLN A 199 -10.27 18.71 16.43
C GLN A 199 -11.66 18.51 15.79
N GLY A 200 -12.44 17.56 16.29
CA GLY A 200 -13.81 17.29 15.83
C GLY A 200 -14.01 15.84 15.39
N ASP A 201 -14.97 15.62 14.52
CA ASP A 201 -15.39 14.30 14.06
C ASP A 201 -15.05 14.10 12.59
N VAL A 202 -14.55 12.91 12.26
CA VAL A 202 -14.40 12.42 10.89
C VAL A 202 -14.98 11.02 10.77
N THR A 203 -15.79 10.80 9.73
CA THR A 203 -16.42 9.52 9.45
C THR A 203 -15.86 8.92 8.18
N PHE A 204 -15.46 7.66 8.27
CA PHE A 204 -14.96 6.85 7.16
C PHE A 204 -15.97 5.78 6.76
N LYS A 205 -16.02 5.45 5.47
CA LYS A 205 -16.61 4.20 4.98
C LYS A 205 -15.50 3.26 4.50
N TYR A 206 -15.74 1.95 4.68
CA TYR A 206 -14.95 0.86 4.13
C TYR A 206 -15.87 0.01 3.25
N GLU A 207 -15.52 -0.13 1.97
CA GLU A 207 -16.28 -0.94 1.02
C GLU A 207 -15.72 -2.37 1.03
N VAL A 208 -16.40 -3.27 1.73
CA VAL A 208 -15.99 -4.67 1.90
C VAL A 208 -16.66 -5.63 0.91
N GLY A 209 -17.59 -5.11 0.11
CA GLY A 209 -18.35 -5.89 -0.86
C GLY A 209 -19.63 -6.52 -0.29
N SER A 210 -20.64 -6.66 -1.13
CA SER A 210 -21.95 -7.26 -0.78
C SER A 210 -22.02 -8.78 -1.01
N ASP A 211 -21.02 -9.33 -1.67
CA ASP A 211 -20.89 -10.73 -2.07
C ASP A 211 -20.23 -11.61 -1.00
N LEU A 212 -19.94 -11.03 0.16
CA LEU A 212 -19.37 -11.73 1.32
C LEU A 212 -20.41 -12.00 2.41
N ASP A 213 -20.44 -13.25 2.88
CA ASP A 213 -21.04 -13.58 4.19
C ASP A 213 -19.98 -13.36 5.27
N ILE A 214 -20.10 -12.23 5.99
CA ILE A 214 -19.12 -11.78 6.96
C ILE A 214 -19.17 -12.62 8.23
N LEU A 215 -18.04 -13.20 8.61
CA LEU A 215 -17.84 -14.00 9.81
C LEU A 215 -17.20 -13.19 10.94
N ASN A 216 -16.26 -12.28 10.59
CA ASN A 216 -15.62 -11.42 11.57
C ASN A 216 -15.18 -10.09 10.93
N ILE A 217 -15.24 -9.03 11.74
CA ILE A 217 -14.60 -7.74 11.46
C ILE A 217 -13.74 -7.39 12.65
N THR A 218 -12.46 -7.07 12.40
CA THR A 218 -11.55 -6.55 13.43
C THR A 218 -11.21 -5.11 13.08
N ILE A 219 -11.27 -4.20 14.06
CA ILE A 219 -10.85 -2.79 13.90
C ILE A 219 -9.59 -2.57 14.73
N GLY A 220 -8.58 -1.92 14.12
CA GLY A 220 -7.32 -1.66 14.79
C GLY A 220 -6.49 -0.58 14.10
N ASN A 221 -5.31 -0.33 14.63
CA ASN A 221 -4.31 0.56 14.05
C ASN A 221 -3.21 -0.26 13.37
N LEU A 222 -2.72 0.23 12.22
CA LEU A 222 -1.61 -0.40 11.50
C LEU A 222 -0.30 -0.31 12.29
N ASN A 223 0.02 0.88 12.76
CA ASN A 223 1.22 1.10 13.56
C ASN A 223 0.88 0.97 15.05
N LYS A 224 1.28 -0.15 15.64
CA LYS A 224 1.04 -0.45 17.06
C LYS A 224 1.84 0.42 18.03
N GLN A 225 2.88 1.11 17.54
CA GLN A 225 3.76 1.98 18.33
C GLN A 225 3.40 3.47 18.15
N TYR A 226 2.40 3.77 17.33
CA TYR A 226 1.97 5.13 17.09
C TYR A 226 1.37 5.72 18.37
N GLN A 227 1.88 6.86 18.76
CA GLN A 227 1.35 7.63 19.90
C GLN A 227 0.36 8.65 19.35
N SER A 228 -0.91 8.52 19.68
CA SER A 228 -1.90 9.55 19.42
C SER A 228 -1.81 10.66 20.46
N SER A 229 -2.11 11.89 20.06
CA SER A 229 -2.37 13.01 20.95
C SER A 229 -3.83 13.44 20.85
N GLY A 230 -4.33 14.13 21.84
CA GLY A 230 -5.74 14.45 21.93
C GLY A 230 -6.59 13.28 22.48
N ASN A 231 -7.71 13.63 23.03
CA ASN A 231 -8.64 12.67 23.61
C ASN A 231 -9.44 12.00 22.48
N GLN A 232 -8.97 10.84 21.98
CA GLN A 232 -9.62 10.17 20.86
C GLN A 232 -10.71 9.21 21.32
N LYS A 233 -11.81 9.19 20.58
CA LYS A 233 -12.85 8.17 20.66
C LYS A 233 -13.12 7.59 19.30
N ILE A 234 -13.30 6.28 19.21
CA ILE A 234 -13.60 5.58 17.97
C ILE A 234 -14.96 4.93 18.12
N PHE A 235 -15.78 5.10 17.10
CA PHE A 235 -17.13 4.58 17.05
C PHE A 235 -17.34 3.79 15.77
N ILE A 236 -18.21 2.79 15.85
CA ILE A 236 -18.72 2.08 14.68
C ILE A 236 -20.23 2.24 14.59
N TYR A 237 -20.74 2.38 13.37
CA TYR A 237 -22.18 2.49 13.16
C TYR A 237 -22.84 1.11 13.16
N ASN A 238 -23.74 0.90 14.11
CA ASN A 238 -24.58 -0.29 14.19
C ASN A 238 -25.87 -0.03 13.40
N ASN A 239 -26.09 -0.79 12.31
CA ASN A 239 -27.24 -0.63 11.44
C ASN A 239 -28.54 -1.18 12.02
N GLU A 240 -28.48 -2.06 13.03
CA GLU A 240 -29.67 -2.60 13.71
C GLU A 240 -30.21 -1.59 14.72
N SER A 241 -29.34 -0.96 15.50
CA SER A 241 -29.72 0.06 16.49
C SER A 241 -29.79 1.47 15.89
N GLU A 242 -29.30 1.66 14.65
CA GLU A 242 -29.15 2.96 13.95
C GLU A 242 -28.33 3.98 14.76
N LYS A 243 -27.31 3.53 15.48
CA LYS A 243 -26.48 4.37 16.36
C LYS A 243 -24.99 4.07 16.20
N TYR A 244 -24.18 5.06 16.53
CA TYR A 244 -22.74 4.86 16.73
C TYR A 244 -22.47 4.27 18.11
N GLU A 245 -21.70 3.20 18.16
CA GLU A 245 -21.28 2.50 19.36
C GLU A 245 -19.77 2.68 19.56
N THR A 246 -19.35 3.02 20.78
CA THR A 246 -17.94 3.23 21.11
C THR A 246 -17.15 1.93 21.03
N ILE A 247 -15.95 2.00 20.44
CA ILE A 247 -15.01 0.90 20.39
C ILE A 247 -13.72 1.31 21.08
N ASP A 248 -13.23 0.45 21.96
CA ASP A 248 -11.89 0.58 22.53
C ASP A 248 -10.88 -0.10 21.59
N VAL A 249 -10.20 0.69 20.74
CA VAL A 249 -9.24 0.16 19.77
C VAL A 249 -7.93 -0.19 20.47
N LYS A 250 -7.75 -1.49 20.72
CA LYS A 250 -6.51 -2.03 21.27
C LYS A 250 -5.43 -2.16 20.18
N ALA A 251 -4.18 -2.15 20.58
CA ALA A 251 -3.03 -2.31 19.68
C ALA A 251 -3.04 -3.62 18.83
N LYS A 252 -3.80 -4.63 19.27
CA LYS A 252 -4.00 -5.91 18.53
C LYS A 252 -5.24 -5.92 17.64
N GLY A 253 -6.03 -4.84 17.67
CA GLY A 253 -7.36 -4.77 17.09
C GLY A 253 -8.44 -5.35 18.04
N ASN A 254 -9.69 -4.97 17.79
CA ASN A 254 -10.88 -5.48 18.47
C ASN A 254 -11.76 -6.22 17.48
N ASP A 255 -12.05 -7.47 17.79
CA ASP A 255 -13.06 -8.25 17.08
C ASP A 255 -14.46 -7.78 17.46
N LEU A 256 -15.29 -7.52 16.47
CA LEU A 256 -16.65 -7.09 16.69
C LEU A 256 -17.54 -8.29 17.01
N THR A 257 -18.27 -8.19 18.13
CA THR A 257 -19.35 -9.11 18.42
C THR A 257 -20.52 -8.84 17.47
N ASN A 258 -21.09 -9.87 16.83
CA ASN A 258 -22.16 -9.74 15.82
C ASN A 258 -21.78 -8.80 14.65
N PRO A 259 -20.74 -9.15 13.85
CA PRO A 259 -20.24 -8.25 12.79
C PRO A 259 -21.28 -7.87 11.73
N LYS A 260 -22.35 -8.68 11.57
CA LYS A 260 -23.45 -8.42 10.63
C LYS A 260 -24.24 -7.16 10.98
N ALA A 261 -24.31 -6.78 12.25
CA ALA A 261 -24.99 -5.55 12.68
C ALA A 261 -24.27 -4.28 12.19
N TYR A 262 -22.97 -4.36 11.90
CA TYR A 262 -22.14 -3.21 11.52
C TYR A 262 -21.93 -3.06 10.01
N ILE A 263 -22.52 -3.96 9.21
CA ILE A 263 -22.42 -3.93 7.77
C ILE A 263 -23.79 -3.81 7.10
N LYS A 264 -23.90 -2.88 6.15
CA LYS A 264 -25.08 -2.72 5.31
C LYS A 264 -24.63 -2.44 3.89
N ASP A 265 -25.17 -3.16 2.92
CA ASP A 265 -24.84 -3.03 1.50
C ASP A 265 -23.33 -3.15 1.21
N GLY A 266 -22.62 -4.00 1.98
CA GLY A 266 -21.17 -4.18 1.88
C GLY A 266 -20.34 -3.00 2.43
N ILE A 267 -20.93 -2.12 3.23
CA ILE A 267 -20.26 -0.92 3.77
C ILE A 267 -20.21 -1.01 5.31
N VAL A 268 -19.03 -0.75 5.86
CA VAL A 268 -18.78 -0.50 7.28
C VAL A 268 -18.48 0.98 7.47
N LYS A 269 -19.07 1.62 8.50
CA LYS A 269 -18.81 3.03 8.83
C LYS A 269 -18.15 3.15 10.18
N VAL A 270 -17.04 3.87 10.23
CA VAL A 270 -16.26 4.14 11.46
C VAL A 270 -16.11 5.65 11.61
N GLN A 271 -16.38 6.17 12.80
CA GLN A 271 -16.17 7.56 13.15
C GLN A 271 -15.04 7.68 14.16
N VAL A 272 -14.18 8.67 13.96
CA VAL A 272 -13.17 9.09 14.92
C VAL A 272 -13.51 10.49 15.39
N SER A 273 -13.47 10.69 16.71
CA SER A 273 -13.65 11.98 17.37
C SER A 273 -12.37 12.34 18.12
N LEU A 274 -11.83 13.53 17.86
CA LEU A 274 -10.79 14.17 18.65
C LEU A 274 -11.41 15.31 19.43
N GLU A 275 -11.50 15.17 20.77
CA GLU A 275 -12.17 16.16 21.63
C GLU A 275 -11.34 17.46 21.77
N GLU A 276 -10.05 17.38 21.53
CA GLU A 276 -9.10 18.50 21.51
C GLU A 276 -8.19 18.43 20.31
N ASP A 277 -7.50 19.52 19.98
CA ASP A 277 -6.55 19.55 18.86
C ASP A 277 -5.45 18.52 19.06
N GLY A 278 -5.27 17.67 18.07
CA GLY A 278 -4.37 16.53 18.17
C GLY A 278 -4.24 15.76 16.87
N TYR A 279 -3.65 14.56 17.00
CA TYR A 279 -3.46 13.65 15.89
C TYR A 279 -3.65 12.19 16.31
N THR A 280 -4.14 11.38 15.37
CA THR A 280 -4.27 9.93 15.54
C THR A 280 -4.17 9.21 14.20
N GLN A 281 -4.06 7.89 14.23
CA GLN A 281 -4.14 7.10 13.01
C GLN A 281 -5.59 6.94 12.54
N ILE A 282 -5.74 6.82 11.22
CA ILE A 282 -6.99 6.34 10.62
C ILE A 282 -7.17 4.86 11.03
N PRO A 283 -8.24 4.50 11.73
CA PRO A 283 -8.51 3.10 12.09
C PRO A 283 -8.61 2.25 10.83
N GLN A 284 -8.08 1.06 10.87
CA GLN A 284 -8.15 0.12 9.76
C GLN A 284 -8.99 -1.10 10.13
N ILE A 285 -9.52 -1.78 9.13
CA ILE A 285 -10.30 -3.01 9.33
C ILE A 285 -9.64 -4.21 8.67
N SER A 286 -9.79 -5.37 9.28
CA SER A 286 -9.64 -6.67 8.64
C SER A 286 -10.98 -7.39 8.61
N VAL A 287 -11.21 -8.21 7.61
CA VAL A 287 -12.49 -8.88 7.39
C VAL A 287 -12.25 -10.35 7.10
N LYS A 288 -13.02 -11.21 7.76
CA LYS A 288 -13.15 -12.63 7.42
C LYS A 288 -14.55 -12.92 6.95
N GLY A 289 -14.67 -13.68 5.86
CA GLY A 289 -15.97 -14.01 5.30
C GLY A 289 -15.90 -15.20 4.37
N ARG A 290 -17.06 -15.61 3.85
CA ARG A 290 -17.19 -16.59 2.76
C ARG A 290 -17.80 -15.91 1.56
N ALA A 291 -17.39 -16.28 0.37
CA ALA A 291 -18.12 -15.91 -0.84
C ALA A 291 -19.55 -16.47 -0.75
N LYS A 292 -20.54 -15.65 -1.12
CA LYS A 292 -21.94 -16.06 -1.18
C LYS A 292 -22.21 -16.92 -2.39
#